data_85b0cb09f1556efba54d626144d12493
#
_entry.id   85b0cb09f1556efba54d626144d12493
#
_cell.length_a   1.000
_cell.length_b   1.000
_cell.length_c   1.000
_cell.angle_alpha   90.00
_cell.angle_beta   90.00
_cell.angle_gamma   90.00
#
_symmetry.space_group_name_H-M   'P 1'
#
loop_
_entity.id
_entity.type
_entity.pdbx_description
1 polymer ?
#
loop_
_entity_poly.entity_id
_entity_poly.type
_entity_poly.pdbx_seq_one_letter_code
_entity_poly.pdbx_strand_id
1 'polypeptide(L)'
;MWVLEPGELKVCSSSYMYVVIHKPYNVKKDDIYIPICVGDNYNNPEYINDSTGDNIAYLNNKINECTAIYWIWKNTRTEYVGISHYRRYMLNNNQKYVENILDNENVVEKLKNVDILLCEHITFNSTLEEQIKNSIQPEAYDCGYNKVREALIKAHPEDVNVFDYVMGLHYFYPCNMFATTWSVFDEYCQWLFSFIIPAACNIDVSGYNAYSKRVIGFFAERMMTVWVIKKKLKVKELPYITVE
;
A
#
# COMPACT_ATOMS: atom_id res chain seq x y z
N MET A 1 -20.82 -0.72 15.47
CA MET A 1 -20.67 -2.02 14.81
C MET A 1 -21.30 -1.89 13.43
N TRP A 2 -20.47 -1.67 12.40
CA TRP A 2 -20.94 -1.50 11.02
C TRP A 2 -20.87 -2.86 10.35
N VAL A 3 -21.97 -3.59 10.36
CA VAL A 3 -22.14 -4.79 9.53
C VAL A 3 -22.80 -4.30 8.25
N LEU A 4 -22.07 -4.32 7.14
CA LEU A 4 -22.65 -4.08 5.84
C LEU A 4 -23.39 -5.35 5.41
N GLU A 5 -24.69 -5.23 5.18
CA GLU A 5 -25.48 -6.28 4.50
C GLU A 5 -24.90 -6.48 3.09
N PRO A 6 -24.83 -7.73 2.57
CA PRO A 6 -24.35 -7.99 1.23
C PRO A 6 -25.33 -7.38 0.21
N GLY A 7 -24.94 -6.26 -0.41
CA GLY A 7 -25.70 -5.68 -1.52
C GLY A 7 -25.71 -4.17 -1.69
N GLU A 8 -25.36 -3.36 -0.69
CA GLU A 8 -25.34 -1.90 -0.84
C GLU A 8 -24.06 -1.28 -0.24
N LEU A 9 -23.08 -0.99 -1.10
CA LEU A 9 -21.97 -0.14 -0.76
C LEU A 9 -22.47 1.31 -0.68
N LYS A 10 -22.68 1.83 0.54
CA LYS A 10 -22.98 3.25 0.74
C LYS A 10 -21.77 4.09 0.34
N VAL A 11 -21.93 4.94 -0.66
CA VAL A 11 -20.96 5.98 -0.96
C VAL A 11 -21.03 7.03 0.15
N CYS A 12 -19.99 7.11 0.97
CA CYS A 12 -19.84 8.19 1.94
C CYS A 12 -19.10 9.36 1.28
N SER A 13 -19.59 10.58 1.47
CA SER A 13 -18.96 11.82 0.97
C SER A 13 -17.71 12.25 1.76
N SER A 14 -17.14 11.35 2.58
CA SER A 14 -15.97 11.59 3.42
C SER A 14 -14.75 10.84 2.93
N SER A 15 -13.56 11.38 3.20
CA SER A 15 -12.29 10.67 3.02
C SER A 15 -12.03 9.74 4.19
N TYR A 16 -11.56 8.53 3.92
CA TYR A 16 -11.09 7.61 4.94
C TYR A 16 -9.61 7.30 4.73
N MET A 17 -8.84 7.50 5.83
CA MET A 17 -7.42 7.18 5.91
C MET A 17 -7.26 5.91 6.76
N TYR A 18 -7.02 4.78 6.13
CA TYR A 18 -6.86 3.51 6.84
C TYR A 18 -5.46 3.41 7.44
N VAL A 19 -5.40 3.12 8.75
CA VAL A 19 -4.14 2.98 9.48
C VAL A 19 -3.81 1.50 9.61
N VAL A 20 -2.86 1.03 8.84
CA VAL A 20 -2.44 -0.38 8.86
C VAL A 20 -1.62 -0.68 10.11
N ILE A 21 -2.06 -1.68 10.89
CA ILE A 21 -1.46 -2.05 12.16
C ILE A 21 -1.27 -3.57 12.27
N HIS A 22 -0.09 -4.02 12.72
CA HIS A 22 0.26 -5.44 12.89
C HIS A 22 0.79 -5.78 14.29
N LYS A 23 0.77 -4.83 15.21
CA LYS A 23 1.17 -4.97 16.62
C LYS A 23 0.51 -3.89 17.48
N PRO A 24 0.43 -4.08 18.81
CA PRO A 24 -0.10 -3.05 19.70
C PRO A 24 0.60 -1.71 19.51
N TYR A 25 -0.16 -0.66 19.29
CA TYR A 25 0.33 0.71 19.14
C TYR A 25 -0.79 1.72 19.39
N ASN A 26 -0.44 2.90 19.93
CA ASN A 26 -1.40 3.98 20.07
C ASN A 26 -1.54 4.73 18.74
N VAL A 27 -2.52 4.32 17.93
CA VAL A 27 -2.75 4.89 16.60
C VAL A 27 -3.71 6.07 16.65
N LYS A 28 -3.55 7.01 15.72
CA LYS A 28 -4.55 8.04 15.48
C LYS A 28 -5.86 7.37 15.05
N LYS A 29 -6.92 7.66 15.79
CA LYS A 29 -8.27 7.17 15.53
C LYS A 29 -9.23 8.34 15.68
N ASP A 30 -9.90 8.69 14.62
CA ASP A 30 -10.93 9.74 14.58
C ASP A 30 -11.90 9.47 13.42
N ASP A 31 -12.67 10.45 13.01
CA ASP A 31 -13.70 10.31 11.98
C ASP A 31 -13.13 9.91 10.60
N ILE A 32 -11.87 10.20 10.33
CA ILE A 32 -11.23 9.85 9.05
C ILE A 32 -10.12 8.79 9.18
N TYR A 33 -9.46 8.66 10.34
CA TYR A 33 -8.40 7.68 10.58
C TYR A 33 -8.97 6.40 11.16
N ILE A 34 -9.02 5.35 10.35
CA ILE A 34 -9.66 4.07 10.68
C ILE A 34 -8.60 2.98 10.79
N PRO A 35 -8.33 2.45 11.99
CA PRO A 35 -7.38 1.35 12.18
C PRO A 35 -7.86 0.06 11.51
N ILE A 36 -6.92 -0.63 10.82
CA ILE A 36 -7.12 -1.95 10.24
C ILE A 36 -5.97 -2.88 10.65
N CYS A 37 -6.28 -3.95 11.36
CA CYS A 37 -5.34 -4.99 11.74
C CYS A 37 -5.04 -5.91 10.56
N VAL A 38 -3.76 -6.29 10.41
CA VAL A 38 -3.31 -7.21 9.36
C VAL A 38 -2.47 -8.35 9.95
N GLY A 39 -2.62 -9.53 9.35
CA GLY A 39 -1.91 -10.74 9.75
C GLY A 39 -2.40 -11.31 11.09
N ASP A 40 -1.84 -12.46 11.47
CA ASP A 40 -2.32 -13.26 12.60
C ASP A 40 -1.75 -12.82 13.96
N ASN A 41 -0.74 -11.92 13.99
CA ASN A 41 0.01 -11.61 15.20
C ASN A 41 -0.68 -10.58 16.12
N TYR A 42 -1.64 -9.84 15.61
CA TYR A 42 -2.34 -8.81 16.38
C TYR A 42 -3.77 -8.62 15.89
N ASN A 43 -4.69 -8.72 16.81
CA ASN A 43 -6.10 -8.42 16.60
C ASN A 43 -6.62 -7.55 17.74
N ASN A 44 -7.24 -6.44 17.40
CA ASN A 44 -7.97 -5.59 18.34
C ASN A 44 -9.46 -5.62 17.98
N PRO A 45 -10.37 -6.05 18.87
CA PRO A 45 -11.80 -6.17 18.57
C PRO A 45 -12.50 -4.85 18.23
N GLU A 46 -11.87 -3.72 18.54
CA GLU A 46 -12.39 -2.39 18.17
C GLU A 46 -11.96 -1.92 16.78
N TYR A 47 -11.07 -2.67 16.12
CA TYR A 47 -10.51 -2.31 14.83
C TYR A 47 -11.04 -3.23 13.73
N ILE A 48 -11.00 -2.76 12.50
CA ILE A 48 -11.23 -3.62 11.35
C ILE A 48 -10.13 -4.70 11.31
N ASN A 49 -10.49 -5.90 10.85
CA ASN A 49 -9.52 -6.97 10.62
C ASN A 49 -9.57 -7.40 9.15
N ASP A 50 -8.42 -7.44 8.48
CA ASP A 50 -8.29 -7.77 7.08
C ASP A 50 -8.62 -9.24 6.74
N SER A 51 -8.86 -10.09 7.75
CA SER A 51 -9.31 -11.48 7.59
C SER A 51 -10.83 -11.66 7.48
N THR A 52 -11.59 -10.56 7.55
CA THR A 52 -13.05 -10.57 7.41
C THR A 52 -13.49 -10.30 5.96
N GLY A 53 -14.74 -10.60 5.62
CA GLY A 53 -15.31 -10.32 4.30
C GLY A 53 -14.50 -10.93 3.13
N ASP A 54 -14.51 -10.25 1.97
CA ASP A 54 -13.66 -10.63 0.83
C ASP A 54 -12.20 -10.24 1.13
N ASN A 55 -11.33 -11.24 1.29
CA ASN A 55 -9.98 -11.02 1.79
C ASN A 55 -8.93 -11.97 1.20
N ILE A 56 -7.68 -11.56 1.34
CA ILE A 56 -6.49 -12.34 1.03
C ILE A 56 -5.51 -12.38 2.22
N ALA A 57 -6.01 -12.32 3.45
CA ALA A 57 -5.21 -12.24 4.67
C ALA A 57 -4.20 -13.38 4.80
N TYR A 58 -4.51 -14.57 4.27
CA TYR A 58 -3.58 -15.72 4.22
C TYR A 58 -2.27 -15.46 3.45
N LEU A 59 -2.21 -14.38 2.64
CA LEU A 59 -0.98 -13.95 1.94
C LEU A 59 -0.18 -12.90 2.72
N ASN A 60 -0.62 -12.46 3.90
CA ASN A 60 0.00 -11.35 4.62
C ASN A 60 1.50 -11.54 4.86
N ASN A 61 1.94 -12.76 5.16
CA ASN A 61 3.36 -13.08 5.35
C ASN A 61 4.24 -12.92 4.08
N LYS A 62 3.62 -12.76 2.91
CA LYS A 62 4.30 -12.59 1.61
C LYS A 62 4.16 -11.18 1.04
N ILE A 63 3.01 -10.51 1.26
CA ILE A 63 2.66 -9.23 0.63
C ILE A 63 2.34 -8.10 1.62
N ASN A 64 2.51 -8.32 2.92
CA ASN A 64 2.39 -7.34 4.00
C ASN A 64 1.07 -6.54 3.96
N GLU A 65 1.17 -5.19 4.05
CA GLU A 65 0.05 -4.25 4.04
C GLU A 65 -0.85 -4.32 2.80
N CYS A 66 -0.41 -4.99 1.73
CA CYS A 66 -1.26 -5.17 0.54
C CYS A 66 -2.53 -5.97 0.86
N THR A 67 -2.54 -6.79 1.92
CA THR A 67 -3.77 -7.49 2.35
C THR A 67 -4.81 -6.51 2.87
N ALA A 68 -4.40 -5.46 3.60
CA ALA A 68 -5.30 -4.37 4.00
C ALA A 68 -5.80 -3.58 2.78
N ILE A 69 -4.91 -3.25 1.83
CA ILE A 69 -5.29 -2.52 0.60
C ILE A 69 -6.35 -3.30 -0.18
N TYR A 70 -6.17 -4.63 -0.31
CA TYR A 70 -7.16 -5.50 -0.95
C TYR A 70 -8.49 -5.50 -0.18
N TRP A 71 -8.44 -5.65 1.14
CA TRP A 71 -9.64 -5.65 1.98
C TRP A 71 -10.43 -4.36 1.84
N ILE A 72 -9.76 -3.20 1.89
CA ILE A 72 -10.38 -1.88 1.71
C ILE A 72 -11.05 -1.80 0.34
N TRP A 73 -10.35 -2.22 -0.71
CA TRP A 73 -10.88 -2.22 -2.06
C TRP A 73 -12.15 -3.06 -2.23
N LYS A 74 -12.20 -4.24 -1.58
CA LYS A 74 -13.31 -5.19 -1.73
C LYS A 74 -14.49 -4.93 -0.80
N ASN A 75 -14.26 -4.35 0.37
CA ASN A 75 -15.28 -4.29 1.41
C ASN A 75 -15.74 -2.86 1.75
N THR A 76 -15.19 -1.84 1.09
CA THR A 76 -15.55 -0.44 1.37
C THR A 76 -15.78 0.35 0.09
N ARG A 77 -16.38 1.55 0.25
CA ARG A 77 -16.52 2.54 -0.83
C ARG A 77 -16.57 3.92 -0.23
N THR A 78 -15.72 4.83 -0.73
CA THR A 78 -15.64 6.22 -0.28
C THR A 78 -15.39 7.14 -1.47
N GLU A 79 -15.49 8.45 -1.31
CA GLU A 79 -15.09 9.40 -2.35
C GLU A 79 -13.56 9.50 -2.45
N TYR A 80 -12.90 9.61 -1.29
CA TYR A 80 -11.45 9.64 -1.16
C TYR A 80 -10.98 8.54 -0.20
N VAL A 81 -9.88 7.91 -0.52
CA VAL A 81 -9.28 6.83 0.26
C VAL A 81 -7.78 7.05 0.42
N GLY A 82 -7.27 6.77 1.58
CA GLY A 82 -5.84 6.83 1.85
C GLY A 82 -5.38 5.71 2.77
N ILE A 83 -4.07 5.47 2.74
CA ILE A 83 -3.37 4.49 3.55
C ILE A 83 -2.30 5.20 4.35
N SER A 84 -2.27 4.90 5.64
CA SER A 84 -1.22 5.28 6.59
C SER A 84 -0.73 4.06 7.35
N HIS A 85 0.43 4.16 7.99
CA HIS A 85 0.92 3.11 8.88
C HIS A 85 0.70 3.50 10.34
N TYR A 86 0.69 2.51 11.23
CA TYR A 86 0.43 2.71 12.67
C TYR A 86 1.31 3.77 13.36
N ARG A 87 2.44 4.13 12.76
CA ARG A 87 3.35 5.15 13.28
C ARG A 87 3.78 6.20 12.26
N ARG A 88 3.22 6.22 11.04
CA ARG A 88 3.60 7.17 9.99
C ARG A 88 2.35 7.80 9.41
N TYR A 89 2.37 9.14 9.37
CA TYR A 89 1.23 9.94 8.90
C TYR A 89 1.72 11.06 8.01
N MET A 90 1.05 11.29 6.88
CA MET A 90 1.31 12.42 6.01
C MET A 90 0.91 13.73 6.70
N LEU A 91 1.69 14.79 6.44
CA LEU A 91 1.49 16.11 7.01
C LEU A 91 0.94 17.10 5.98
N ASN A 92 0.18 18.06 6.47
CA ASN A 92 -0.33 19.16 5.66
C ASN A 92 0.75 20.14 5.20
N ASN A 93 1.83 20.29 6.00
CA ASN A 93 2.95 21.20 5.78
C ASN A 93 4.26 20.59 6.31
N ASN A 94 5.38 21.32 6.15
CA ASN A 94 6.71 20.85 6.53
C ASN A 94 7.00 20.85 8.04
N GLN A 95 6.07 21.33 8.86
CA GLN A 95 6.23 21.33 10.32
C GLN A 95 5.85 19.96 10.88
N LYS A 96 6.83 19.23 11.40
CA LYS A 96 6.67 17.84 11.88
C LYS A 96 6.02 17.77 13.26
N TYR A 97 4.79 18.27 13.36
CA TYR A 97 3.93 18.19 14.55
C TYR A 97 2.70 17.34 14.28
N VAL A 98 2.19 16.70 15.32
CA VAL A 98 1.00 15.81 15.24
C VAL A 98 -0.24 16.60 14.78
N GLU A 99 -0.35 17.86 15.15
CA GLU A 99 -1.43 18.77 14.77
C GLU A 99 -1.48 19.04 13.24
N ASN A 100 -0.37 18.80 12.56
CA ASN A 100 -0.27 18.98 11.11
C ASN A 100 -0.56 17.69 10.32
N ILE A 101 -0.93 16.60 10.98
CA ILE A 101 -1.39 15.39 10.28
C ILE A 101 -2.62 15.77 9.45
N LEU A 102 -2.66 15.28 8.20
CA LEU A 102 -3.78 15.55 7.28
C LEU A 102 -5.13 15.29 7.94
N ASP A 103 -6.04 16.22 7.78
CA ASP A 103 -7.47 16.06 8.05
C ASP A 103 -8.28 15.90 6.75
N ASN A 104 -9.60 15.76 6.87
CA ASN A 104 -10.49 15.60 5.72
C ASN A 104 -10.43 16.78 4.75
N GLU A 105 -10.45 18.01 5.25
CA GLU A 105 -10.43 19.22 4.44
C GLU A 105 -9.12 19.31 3.64
N ASN A 106 -8.00 18.99 4.29
CA ASN A 106 -6.68 18.98 3.68
C ASN A 106 -6.57 17.93 2.58
N VAL A 107 -7.10 16.72 2.78
CA VAL A 107 -7.10 15.66 1.76
C VAL A 107 -7.90 16.11 0.53
N VAL A 108 -9.14 16.55 0.74
CA VAL A 108 -10.04 17.01 -0.32
C VAL A 108 -9.43 18.19 -1.08
N GLU A 109 -8.95 19.22 -0.36
CA GLU A 109 -8.39 20.43 -0.98
C GLU A 109 -7.15 20.11 -1.83
N LYS A 110 -6.26 19.27 -1.31
CA LYS A 110 -5.03 18.92 -2.04
C LYS A 110 -5.29 18.07 -3.27
N LEU A 111 -6.32 17.22 -3.27
CA LEU A 111 -6.68 16.36 -4.40
C LEU A 111 -7.45 17.09 -5.51
N LYS A 112 -7.89 18.33 -5.33
CA LYS A 112 -8.59 19.08 -6.40
C LYS A 112 -7.78 19.25 -7.68
N ASN A 113 -6.45 19.30 -7.60
CA ASN A 113 -5.58 19.63 -8.73
C ASN A 113 -4.55 18.55 -9.06
N VAL A 114 -4.58 17.43 -8.33
CA VAL A 114 -3.67 16.30 -8.52
C VAL A 114 -4.45 14.98 -8.43
N ASP A 115 -3.86 13.93 -8.96
CA ASP A 115 -4.50 12.62 -8.99
C ASP A 115 -4.25 11.83 -7.69
N ILE A 116 -3.11 12.09 -7.04
CA ILE A 116 -2.68 11.33 -5.87
C ILE A 116 -1.76 12.16 -4.96
N LEU A 117 -1.94 12.00 -3.66
CA LEU A 117 -1.00 12.45 -2.62
C LEU A 117 -0.12 11.27 -2.23
N LEU A 118 1.19 11.45 -2.21
CA LEU A 118 2.18 10.46 -1.79
C LEU A 118 3.08 11.03 -0.71
N CYS A 119 3.67 10.16 0.13
CA CYS A 119 4.79 10.61 0.95
C CYS A 119 5.95 11.06 0.07
N GLU A 120 6.79 11.95 0.59
CA GLU A 120 8.09 12.24 -0.01
C GLU A 120 8.82 10.93 -0.34
N HIS A 121 9.35 10.83 -1.56
CA HIS A 121 10.09 9.67 -2.00
C HIS A 121 11.39 9.48 -1.19
N ILE A 122 11.83 8.24 -1.08
CA ILE A 122 13.14 7.90 -0.49
C ILE A 122 14.14 7.69 -1.61
N THR A 123 15.32 8.32 -1.49
CA THR A 123 16.43 8.18 -2.44
C THR A 123 17.53 7.29 -1.88
N PHE A 124 18.14 6.47 -2.75
CA PHE A 124 19.25 5.56 -2.43
C PHE A 124 20.48 5.83 -3.29
N ASN A 125 21.65 5.42 -2.81
CA ASN A 125 22.88 5.42 -3.61
C ASN A 125 22.95 4.24 -4.59
N SER A 126 22.11 3.22 -4.42
CA SER A 126 21.96 2.04 -5.29
C SER A 126 20.66 2.09 -6.07
N THR A 127 20.52 1.27 -7.09
CA THR A 127 19.24 1.05 -7.77
C THR A 127 18.24 0.37 -6.84
N LEU A 128 16.95 0.47 -7.14
CA LEU A 128 15.91 -0.24 -6.36
C LEU A 128 16.08 -1.75 -6.43
N GLU A 129 16.56 -2.25 -7.56
CA GLU A 129 16.93 -3.66 -7.71
C GLU A 129 18.01 -4.05 -6.70
N GLU A 130 19.14 -3.34 -6.69
CA GLU A 130 20.25 -3.58 -5.76
C GLU A 130 19.82 -3.40 -4.29
N GLN A 131 18.96 -2.44 -4.02
CA GLN A 131 18.45 -2.20 -2.68
C GLN A 131 17.67 -3.43 -2.14
N ILE A 132 16.84 -4.06 -2.96
CA ILE A 132 16.13 -5.28 -2.56
C ILE A 132 17.11 -6.44 -2.45
N LYS A 133 17.99 -6.65 -3.44
CA LYS A 133 19.01 -7.71 -3.43
C LYS A 133 19.86 -7.70 -2.17
N ASN A 134 20.28 -6.51 -1.73
CA ASN A 134 21.11 -6.34 -0.53
C ASN A 134 20.34 -6.46 0.79
N SER A 135 19.00 -6.46 0.75
CA SER A 135 18.16 -6.49 1.94
C SER A 135 17.67 -7.88 2.33
N ILE A 136 17.63 -8.82 1.40
CA ILE A 136 17.05 -10.16 1.58
C ILE A 136 18.01 -11.26 1.10
N GLN A 137 17.66 -12.53 1.39
CA GLN A 137 18.41 -13.67 0.90
C GLN A 137 18.43 -13.69 -0.65
N PRO A 138 19.59 -13.97 -1.28
CA PRO A 138 19.72 -13.97 -2.75
C PRO A 138 18.69 -14.87 -3.44
N GLU A 139 18.46 -16.07 -2.93
CA GLU A 139 17.50 -17.04 -3.49
C GLU A 139 16.06 -16.51 -3.41
N ALA A 140 15.73 -15.77 -2.35
CA ALA A 140 14.43 -15.15 -2.20
C ALA A 140 14.25 -14.02 -3.23
N TYR A 141 15.31 -13.21 -3.43
CA TYR A 141 15.27 -12.16 -4.45
C TYR A 141 15.04 -12.74 -5.84
N ASP A 142 15.87 -13.69 -6.29
CA ASP A 142 15.80 -14.26 -7.64
C ASP A 142 14.44 -14.90 -7.89
N CYS A 143 13.94 -15.67 -6.93
CA CYS A 143 12.63 -16.29 -7.03
C CYS A 143 11.50 -15.24 -7.07
N GLY A 144 11.51 -14.29 -6.15
CA GLY A 144 10.49 -13.24 -6.04
C GLY A 144 10.45 -12.34 -7.27
N TYR A 145 11.60 -11.90 -7.76
CA TYR A 145 11.72 -11.09 -8.98
C TYR A 145 11.11 -11.82 -10.18
N ASN A 146 11.52 -13.09 -10.40
CA ASN A 146 11.00 -13.87 -11.50
C ASN A 146 9.49 -14.08 -11.40
N LYS A 147 8.95 -14.40 -10.20
CA LYS A 147 7.52 -14.60 -10.00
C LYS A 147 6.70 -13.34 -10.27
N VAL A 148 7.16 -12.19 -9.80
CA VAL A 148 6.46 -10.91 -10.04
C VAL A 148 6.53 -10.55 -11.53
N ARG A 149 7.70 -10.67 -12.15
CA ARG A 149 7.90 -10.32 -13.55
C ARG A 149 7.14 -11.26 -14.51
N GLU A 150 7.12 -12.56 -14.26
CA GLU A 150 6.32 -13.55 -15.01
C GLU A 150 4.82 -13.25 -14.91
N ALA A 151 4.33 -12.96 -13.69
CA ALA A 151 2.94 -12.63 -13.47
C ALA A 151 2.55 -11.30 -14.16
N LEU A 152 3.44 -10.30 -14.11
CA LEU A 152 3.24 -9.01 -14.80
C LEU A 152 3.21 -9.20 -16.32
N ILE A 153 4.13 -9.97 -16.90
CA ILE A 153 4.15 -10.29 -18.35
C ILE A 153 2.82 -10.94 -18.77
N LYS A 154 2.30 -11.83 -17.94
CA LYS A 154 1.07 -12.54 -18.25
C LYS A 154 -0.17 -11.64 -18.18
N ALA A 155 -0.22 -10.71 -17.21
CA ALA A 155 -1.37 -9.84 -16.98
C ALA A 155 -1.29 -8.54 -17.80
N HIS A 156 -0.09 -7.94 -17.90
CA HIS A 156 0.17 -6.62 -18.48
C HIS A 156 1.52 -6.58 -19.17
N PRO A 157 1.70 -7.28 -20.31
CA PRO A 157 2.99 -7.35 -21.01
C PRO A 157 3.52 -5.97 -21.42
N GLU A 158 2.63 -5.01 -21.67
CA GLU A 158 2.97 -3.61 -22.00
C GLU A 158 3.68 -2.86 -20.88
N ASP A 159 3.54 -3.31 -19.63
CA ASP A 159 4.05 -2.62 -18.45
C ASP A 159 5.44 -3.10 -18.00
N VAL A 160 5.95 -4.16 -18.61
CA VAL A 160 7.24 -4.76 -18.23
C VAL A 160 8.39 -3.77 -18.38
N ASN A 161 8.40 -2.99 -19.46
CA ASN A 161 9.43 -1.97 -19.67
C ASN A 161 9.42 -0.87 -18.61
N VAL A 162 8.23 -0.47 -18.14
CA VAL A 162 8.12 0.53 -17.06
C VAL A 162 8.56 -0.08 -15.74
N PHE A 163 8.20 -1.34 -15.47
CA PHE A 163 8.69 -2.07 -14.29
C PHE A 163 10.23 -2.15 -14.29
N ASP A 164 10.83 -2.64 -15.37
CA ASP A 164 12.29 -2.75 -15.50
C ASP A 164 12.98 -1.38 -15.36
N TYR A 165 12.39 -0.32 -15.94
CA TYR A 165 12.87 1.06 -15.77
C TYR A 165 12.83 1.50 -14.30
N VAL A 166 11.73 1.26 -13.59
CA VAL A 166 11.59 1.63 -12.17
C VAL A 166 12.57 0.87 -11.29
N MET A 167 12.82 -0.41 -11.57
CA MET A 167 13.81 -1.19 -10.83
C MET A 167 15.24 -0.64 -10.97
N GLY A 168 15.53 0.07 -12.06
CA GLY A 168 16.79 0.81 -12.28
C GLY A 168 16.85 2.20 -11.64
N LEU A 169 15.75 2.73 -11.08
CA LEU A 169 15.74 4.04 -10.41
C LEU A 169 16.44 3.98 -9.04
N HIS A 170 16.80 5.15 -8.54
CA HIS A 170 17.40 5.35 -7.22
C HIS A 170 16.42 5.90 -6.19
N TYR A 171 15.13 5.92 -6.49
CA TYR A 171 14.09 6.40 -5.58
C TYR A 171 12.78 5.64 -5.79
N PHE A 172 11.93 5.63 -4.76
CA PHE A 172 10.55 5.18 -4.85
C PHE A 172 9.67 5.82 -3.76
N TYR A 173 8.35 5.73 -3.91
CA TYR A 173 7.38 6.15 -2.91
C TYR A 173 7.18 5.03 -1.88
N PRO A 174 7.59 5.25 -0.60
CA PRO A 174 7.68 4.19 0.39
C PRO A 174 6.34 3.85 1.05
N CYS A 175 6.30 2.65 1.64
CA CYS A 175 5.29 2.23 2.63
C CYS A 175 3.86 2.09 2.08
N ASN A 176 3.64 2.12 0.77
CA ASN A 176 2.28 2.14 0.21
C ASN A 176 1.37 3.21 0.85
N MET A 177 1.95 4.34 1.31
CA MET A 177 1.22 5.45 1.90
C MET A 177 0.80 6.44 0.82
N PHE A 178 -0.51 6.63 0.68
CA PHE A 178 -1.09 7.53 -0.31
C PHE A 178 -2.47 8.05 0.14
N ALA A 179 -2.97 9.08 -0.55
CA ALA A 179 -4.40 9.40 -0.56
C ALA A 179 -4.80 9.79 -1.99
N THR A 180 -5.98 9.36 -2.43
CA THR A 180 -6.46 9.56 -3.79
C THR A 180 -7.98 9.44 -3.87
N THR A 181 -8.56 9.70 -5.05
CA THR A 181 -9.97 9.41 -5.32
C THR A 181 -10.21 7.91 -5.42
N TRP A 182 -11.44 7.49 -5.16
CA TRP A 182 -11.81 6.07 -5.31
C TRP A 182 -11.56 5.54 -6.73
N SER A 183 -11.79 6.34 -7.74
CA SER A 183 -11.59 5.91 -9.14
C SER A 183 -10.13 5.53 -9.42
N VAL A 184 -9.17 6.36 -8.98
CA VAL A 184 -7.74 6.09 -9.14
C VAL A 184 -7.33 4.88 -8.30
N PHE A 185 -7.86 4.76 -7.08
CA PHE A 185 -7.61 3.62 -6.20
C PHE A 185 -8.13 2.30 -6.78
N ASP A 186 -9.35 2.29 -7.30
CA ASP A 186 -9.96 1.11 -7.93
C ASP A 186 -9.13 0.62 -9.13
N GLU A 187 -8.73 1.53 -10.02
CA GLU A 187 -7.87 1.21 -11.16
C GLU A 187 -6.51 0.65 -10.69
N TYR A 188 -5.90 1.27 -9.67
CA TYR A 188 -4.65 0.79 -9.09
C TYR A 188 -4.78 -0.63 -8.53
N CYS A 189 -5.83 -0.88 -7.74
CA CYS A 189 -6.07 -2.19 -7.14
C CYS A 189 -6.35 -3.27 -8.19
N GLN A 190 -7.18 -2.97 -9.20
CA GLN A 190 -7.44 -3.89 -10.30
C GLN A 190 -6.13 -4.29 -11.00
N TRP A 191 -5.29 -3.32 -11.31
CA TRP A 191 -3.99 -3.55 -11.93
C TRP A 191 -3.04 -4.32 -11.00
N LEU A 192 -2.81 -3.83 -9.78
CA LEU A 192 -1.86 -4.41 -8.83
C LEU A 192 -2.18 -5.88 -8.51
N PHE A 193 -3.42 -6.15 -8.14
CA PHE A 193 -3.82 -7.47 -7.67
C PHE A 193 -3.99 -8.50 -8.79
N SER A 194 -4.09 -8.06 -10.06
CA SER A 194 -4.11 -8.97 -11.21
C SER A 194 -2.84 -9.80 -11.36
N PHE A 195 -1.70 -9.35 -10.84
CA PHE A 195 -0.41 -10.06 -10.93
C PHE A 195 0.27 -10.31 -9.57
N ILE A 196 0.09 -9.43 -8.56
CA ILE A 196 0.70 -9.63 -7.23
C ILE A 196 0.12 -10.85 -6.51
N ILE A 197 -1.20 -11.08 -6.57
CA ILE A 197 -1.81 -12.28 -6.00
C ILE A 197 -1.29 -13.55 -6.69
N PRO A 198 -1.31 -13.68 -8.04
CA PRO A 198 -0.69 -14.81 -8.72
C PRO A 198 0.79 -15.02 -8.35
N ALA A 199 1.59 -13.97 -8.27
CA ALA A 199 2.99 -14.07 -7.85
C ALA A 199 3.13 -14.64 -6.44
N ALA A 200 2.34 -14.12 -5.49
CA ALA A 200 2.35 -14.56 -4.09
C ALA A 200 1.84 -15.99 -3.90
N CYS A 201 0.84 -16.42 -4.68
CA CYS A 201 0.33 -17.79 -4.64
C CYS A 201 1.33 -18.81 -5.21
N ASN A 202 2.14 -18.40 -6.19
CA ASN A 202 3.05 -19.30 -6.90
C ASN A 202 4.51 -19.28 -6.38
N ILE A 203 4.78 -18.64 -5.24
CA ILE A 203 6.10 -18.67 -4.60
C ILE A 203 6.08 -19.53 -3.34
N ASP A 204 7.06 -20.45 -3.22
CA ASP A 204 7.36 -21.13 -1.96
C ASP A 204 8.37 -20.30 -1.16
N VAL A 205 7.96 -19.87 0.01
CA VAL A 205 8.79 -19.07 0.94
C VAL A 205 9.20 -19.86 2.18
N SER A 206 8.93 -21.17 2.26
CA SER A 206 9.14 -22.01 3.44
C SER A 206 10.60 -22.02 3.89
N GLY A 207 11.54 -22.01 2.93
CA GLY A 207 12.99 -22.01 3.17
C GLY A 207 13.60 -20.66 3.56
N TYR A 208 12.82 -19.57 3.57
CA TYR A 208 13.35 -18.23 3.80
C TYR A 208 13.21 -17.79 5.26
N ASN A 209 14.10 -16.91 5.72
CA ASN A 209 13.93 -16.24 7.00
C ASN A 209 12.68 -15.33 7.00
N ALA A 210 12.22 -14.92 8.20
CA ALA A 210 10.99 -14.14 8.35
C ALA A 210 10.96 -12.85 7.54
N TYR A 211 12.12 -12.19 7.34
CA TYR A 211 12.22 -10.98 6.56
C TYR A 211 12.12 -11.26 5.05
N SER A 212 12.87 -12.25 4.56
CA SER A 212 12.92 -12.63 3.15
C SER A 212 11.62 -13.28 2.64
N LYS A 213 10.81 -13.89 3.55
CA LYS A 213 9.45 -14.37 3.19
C LYS A 213 8.57 -13.30 2.57
N ARG A 214 8.82 -12.05 2.90
CA ARG A 214 8.06 -10.87 2.48
C ARG A 214 8.47 -10.35 1.08
N VAL A 215 9.21 -11.12 0.31
CA VAL A 215 9.84 -10.68 -0.95
C VAL A 215 8.84 -10.10 -1.96
N ILE A 216 7.65 -10.70 -2.10
CA ILE A 216 6.60 -10.16 -3.00
C ILE A 216 6.11 -8.80 -2.50
N GLY A 217 6.03 -8.59 -1.18
CA GLY A 217 5.69 -7.31 -0.58
C GLY A 217 6.72 -6.22 -0.89
N PHE A 218 8.01 -6.54 -0.92
CA PHE A 218 9.04 -5.59 -1.34
C PHE A 218 8.86 -5.14 -2.78
N PHE A 219 8.52 -6.04 -3.69
CA PHE A 219 8.18 -5.65 -5.06
C PHE A 219 6.87 -4.87 -5.12
N ALA A 220 5.82 -5.33 -4.42
CA ALA A 220 4.52 -4.65 -4.39
C ALA A 220 4.63 -3.19 -3.92
N GLU A 221 5.51 -2.89 -2.96
CA GLU A 221 5.75 -1.53 -2.51
C GLU A 221 6.33 -0.62 -3.61
N ARG A 222 7.08 -1.15 -4.58
CA ARG A 222 7.60 -0.39 -5.73
C ARG A 222 6.55 -0.16 -6.81
N MET A 223 5.46 -0.93 -6.79
CA MET A 223 4.41 -0.83 -7.81
C MET A 223 3.67 0.50 -7.80
N MET A 224 3.61 1.22 -6.68
CA MET A 224 3.07 2.58 -6.67
C MET A 224 3.90 3.51 -7.58
N THR A 225 5.24 3.40 -7.56
CA THR A 225 6.10 4.17 -8.45
C THR A 225 5.91 3.78 -9.91
N VAL A 226 5.77 2.46 -10.20
CA VAL A 226 5.45 1.97 -11.55
C VAL A 226 4.12 2.54 -12.03
N TRP A 227 3.09 2.51 -11.17
CA TRP A 227 1.75 3.00 -11.50
C TRP A 227 1.73 4.49 -11.81
N VAL A 228 2.37 5.30 -10.98
CA VAL A 228 2.50 6.75 -11.16
C VAL A 228 3.15 7.08 -12.52
N ILE A 229 4.25 6.43 -12.86
CA ILE A 229 4.98 6.65 -14.11
C ILE A 229 4.17 6.16 -15.30
N LYS A 230 3.62 4.94 -15.25
CA LYS A 230 2.78 4.34 -16.28
C LYS A 230 1.59 5.23 -16.65
N LYS A 231 0.87 5.67 -15.62
CA LYS A 231 -0.37 6.47 -15.80
C LYS A 231 -0.10 7.97 -15.97
N LYS A 232 1.15 8.42 -15.78
CA LYS A 232 1.54 9.84 -15.80
C LYS A 232 0.70 10.67 -14.81
N LEU A 233 0.46 10.12 -13.62
CA LEU A 233 -0.36 10.78 -12.61
C LEU A 233 0.28 12.08 -12.14
N LYS A 234 -0.56 13.09 -11.91
CA LYS A 234 -0.14 14.31 -11.22
C LYS A 234 -0.02 14.03 -9.74
N VAL A 235 1.22 13.94 -9.27
CA VAL A 235 1.56 13.65 -7.88
C VAL A 235 1.76 14.94 -7.11
N LYS A 236 1.29 14.97 -5.85
CA LYS A 236 1.73 15.91 -4.83
C LYS A 236 2.41 15.13 -3.72
N GLU A 237 3.70 15.35 -3.57
CA GLU A 237 4.47 14.80 -2.44
C GLU A 237 4.20 15.61 -1.17
N LEU A 238 4.07 14.90 -0.06
CA LEU A 238 3.84 15.47 1.26
C LEU A 238 4.87 14.93 2.25
N PRO A 239 5.36 15.78 3.15
CA PRO A 239 6.17 15.33 4.26
C PRO A 239 5.35 14.37 5.14
N TYR A 240 6.07 13.54 5.90
CA TYR A 240 5.43 12.67 6.89
C TYR A 240 6.15 12.73 8.22
N ILE A 241 5.42 12.38 9.28
CA ILE A 241 5.94 12.24 10.63
C ILE A 241 5.95 10.75 11.02
N THR A 242 6.97 10.36 11.78
CA THR A 242 6.96 9.08 12.51
C THR A 242 6.65 9.41 13.97
N VAL A 243 5.54 8.89 14.49
CA VAL A 243 5.17 9.00 15.92
C VAL A 243 5.73 7.80 16.68
N GLU A 244 6.12 8.00 17.95
CA GLU A 244 6.66 6.97 18.84
C GLU A 244 5.57 6.44 19.80
#